data_8bb747f0f5b1156c92ef1f8f18edb0f2
#
_entry.id   8bb747f0f5b1156c92ef1f8f18edb0f2
#
_cell.length_a   1.000
_cell.length_b   1.000
_cell.length_c   1.000
_cell.angle_alpha   90.00
_cell.angle_beta   90.00
_cell.angle_gamma   90.00
#
_symmetry.space_group_name_H-M   'P 1'
#
loop_
_entity.id
_entity.type
_entity.pdbx_description
1 polymer ?
#
loop_
_entity_poly.entity_id
_entity_poly.type
_entity_poly.pdbx_seq_one_letter_code
_entity_poly.pdbx_strand_id
1 'polypeptide(L)'
;MAILMTMTITARSAMPLGSSKNAMSYTQAKHEALYLSDKMAYELDLTDAQYDAVYEINLDYMMSVSGRNDVYGAWWSRRNIDLQFVLTAYQYNRYVGISYFYRPLTWHNGSWIFNVYTHYSNKSHFYKGHPKGYASYKGGNNKKSANHYASMKPKNDRNGHGNGSTGKNTASTPGGHHDNHIAQNNSRGNGSGHFGRR
;
A
#
# COMPACT_ATOMS: atom_id res chain seq x y z
N MET A 1 -31.14 -28.94 58.91
CA MET A 1 -31.55 -29.17 57.54
C MET A 1 -30.75 -28.14 56.67
N ALA A 2 -29.71 -28.60 55.96
CA ALA A 2 -28.91 -27.76 55.08
C ALA A 2 -29.41 -28.02 53.69
N ILE A 3 -29.84 -26.93 53.00
CA ILE A 3 -30.29 -26.96 51.62
C ILE A 3 -29.05 -26.62 50.75
N LEU A 4 -28.53 -27.64 50.01
CA LEU A 4 -27.52 -27.44 48.95
C LEU A 4 -28.24 -26.88 47.73
N MET A 5 -27.93 -25.63 47.37
CA MET A 5 -28.25 -25.07 46.06
C MET A 5 -27.18 -25.48 45.07
N THR A 6 -27.50 -26.37 44.14
CA THR A 6 -26.66 -26.69 42.99
C THR A 6 -26.90 -25.65 41.89
N MET A 7 -25.87 -24.81 41.64
CA MET A 7 -25.86 -23.91 40.46
C MET A 7 -25.52 -24.74 39.23
N THR A 8 -26.48 -24.94 38.36
CA THR A 8 -26.24 -25.46 36.99
C THR A 8 -25.68 -24.37 36.12
N ILE A 9 -24.39 -24.46 35.78
CA ILE A 9 -23.75 -23.64 34.76
C ILE A 9 -24.22 -24.16 33.41
N THR A 10 -25.16 -23.47 32.78
CA THR A 10 -25.52 -23.70 31.38
C THR A 10 -24.39 -23.16 30.51
N ALA A 11 -23.59 -24.08 29.95
CA ALA A 11 -22.63 -23.75 28.90
C ALA A 11 -23.41 -23.19 27.70
N ARG A 12 -23.26 -21.88 27.47
CA ARG A 12 -23.69 -21.23 26.23
C ARG A 12 -22.86 -21.80 25.11
N SER A 13 -23.40 -22.68 24.31
CA SER A 13 -22.85 -23.09 23.03
C SER A 13 -22.64 -21.83 22.20
N ALA A 14 -21.38 -21.50 21.91
CA ALA A 14 -21.02 -20.47 20.93
C ALA A 14 -21.63 -20.89 19.59
N MET A 15 -22.66 -20.17 19.15
CA MET A 15 -23.18 -20.35 17.80
C MET A 15 -22.00 -20.12 16.79
N PRO A 16 -21.85 -21.00 15.80
CA PRO A 16 -20.90 -20.71 14.71
C PRO A 16 -21.33 -19.38 14.10
N LEU A 17 -20.40 -18.42 14.02
CA LEU A 17 -20.60 -17.18 13.26
C LEU A 17 -21.07 -17.60 11.88
N GLY A 18 -22.36 -17.40 11.59
CA GLY A 18 -22.93 -17.68 10.28
C GLY A 18 -22.14 -16.91 9.24
N SER A 19 -21.50 -17.62 8.33
CA SER A 19 -20.88 -17.04 7.15
C SER A 19 -21.96 -16.18 6.49
N SER A 20 -21.76 -14.86 6.46
CA SER A 20 -22.71 -13.94 5.80
C SER A 20 -22.89 -14.44 4.37
N LYS A 21 -24.15 -14.65 3.96
CA LYS A 21 -24.48 -15.19 2.61
C LYS A 21 -23.86 -14.38 1.44
N ASN A 22 -23.39 -13.19 1.74
CA ASN A 22 -22.85 -12.24 0.77
C ASN A 22 -21.32 -12.05 0.88
N ALA A 23 -20.64 -12.70 1.83
CA ALA A 23 -19.17 -12.65 1.90
C ALA A 23 -18.56 -13.33 0.68
N MET A 24 -17.49 -12.72 0.14
CA MET A 24 -16.74 -13.34 -0.94
C MET A 24 -16.05 -14.62 -0.46
N SER A 25 -16.00 -15.65 -1.32
CA SER A 25 -15.15 -16.79 -1.06
C SER A 25 -13.67 -16.37 -1.08
N TYR A 26 -12.82 -17.09 -0.34
CA TYR A 26 -11.37 -16.83 -0.36
C TYR A 26 -10.80 -16.87 -1.78
N THR A 27 -11.22 -17.83 -2.59
CA THR A 27 -10.76 -17.96 -3.99
C THR A 27 -11.15 -16.76 -4.82
N GLN A 28 -12.38 -16.26 -4.68
CA GLN A 28 -12.84 -15.06 -5.36
C GLN A 28 -12.07 -13.83 -4.88
N ALA A 29 -12.00 -13.62 -3.57
CA ALA A 29 -11.26 -12.48 -3.00
C ALA A 29 -9.80 -12.46 -3.45
N LYS A 30 -9.16 -13.64 -3.49
CA LYS A 30 -7.78 -13.82 -3.93
C LYS A 30 -7.58 -13.43 -5.40
N HIS A 31 -8.48 -13.87 -6.28
CA HIS A 31 -8.43 -13.53 -7.71
C HIS A 31 -8.63 -12.04 -7.95
N GLU A 32 -9.65 -11.48 -7.33
CA GLU A 32 -10.00 -10.06 -7.50
C GLU A 32 -8.96 -9.12 -6.88
N ALA A 33 -8.39 -9.50 -5.73
CA ALA A 33 -7.28 -8.77 -5.13
C ALA A 33 -6.04 -8.78 -6.01
N LEU A 34 -5.70 -9.92 -6.61
CA LEU A 34 -4.59 -10.02 -7.57
C LEU A 34 -4.81 -9.10 -8.76
N TYR A 35 -5.99 -9.20 -9.39
CA TYR A 35 -6.31 -8.39 -10.56
C TYR A 35 -6.25 -6.90 -10.26
N LEU A 36 -6.90 -6.46 -9.19
CA LEU A 36 -6.88 -5.06 -8.76
C LEU A 36 -5.45 -4.56 -8.48
N SER A 37 -4.66 -5.36 -7.77
CA SER A 37 -3.28 -4.99 -7.40
C SER A 37 -2.36 -4.94 -8.60
N ASP A 38 -2.54 -5.82 -9.58
CA ASP A 38 -1.81 -5.80 -10.84
C ASP A 38 -2.05 -4.50 -11.62
N LYS A 39 -3.32 -4.06 -11.72
CA LYS A 39 -3.65 -2.79 -12.39
C LYS A 39 -3.12 -1.57 -11.62
N MET A 40 -3.19 -1.62 -10.27
CA MET A 40 -2.56 -0.59 -9.44
C MET A 40 -1.05 -0.55 -9.64
N ALA A 41 -0.40 -1.72 -9.70
CA ALA A 41 1.05 -1.79 -9.92
C ALA A 41 1.46 -1.19 -11.27
N TYR A 42 0.71 -1.45 -12.31
CA TYR A 42 0.94 -0.89 -13.64
C TYR A 42 0.71 0.63 -13.68
N GLU A 43 -0.46 1.10 -13.21
CA GLU A 43 -0.79 2.52 -13.33
C GLU A 43 -0.06 3.44 -12.34
N LEU A 44 0.27 2.93 -11.15
CA LEU A 44 0.94 3.71 -10.11
C LEU A 44 2.46 3.51 -10.13
N ASP A 45 2.98 2.71 -11.04
CA ASP A 45 4.40 2.34 -11.13
C ASP A 45 4.96 1.83 -9.80
N LEU A 46 4.31 0.79 -9.27
CA LEU A 46 4.69 0.22 -7.98
C LEU A 46 5.98 -0.61 -8.09
N THR A 47 6.85 -0.46 -7.11
CA THR A 47 7.95 -1.42 -6.90
C THR A 47 7.40 -2.79 -6.52
N ASP A 48 8.21 -3.85 -6.65
CA ASP A 48 7.78 -5.21 -6.29
C ASP A 48 7.39 -5.32 -4.82
N ALA A 49 8.12 -4.64 -3.91
CA ALA A 49 7.77 -4.61 -2.49
C ALA A 49 6.44 -3.91 -2.22
N GLN A 50 6.15 -2.82 -2.93
CA GLN A 50 4.85 -2.15 -2.86
C GLN A 50 3.74 -3.02 -3.44
N TYR A 51 3.99 -3.70 -4.56
CA TYR A 51 3.02 -4.60 -5.17
C TYR A 51 2.65 -5.77 -4.25
N ASP A 52 3.64 -6.39 -3.59
CA ASP A 52 3.42 -7.45 -2.60
C ASP A 52 2.49 -6.96 -1.48
N ALA A 53 2.79 -5.80 -0.88
CA ALA A 53 1.98 -5.23 0.20
C ALA A 53 0.59 -4.79 -0.27
N VAL A 54 0.47 -4.17 -1.44
CA VAL A 54 -0.82 -3.75 -2.02
C VAL A 54 -1.72 -4.96 -2.27
N TYR A 55 -1.16 -6.09 -2.70
CA TYR A 55 -1.92 -7.33 -2.84
C TYR A 55 -2.47 -7.83 -1.50
N GLU A 56 -1.65 -7.88 -0.44
CA GLU A 56 -2.10 -8.29 0.89
C GLU A 56 -3.19 -7.37 1.42
N ILE A 57 -3.02 -6.05 1.29
CA ILE A 57 -4.00 -5.04 1.71
C ILE A 57 -5.34 -5.19 0.97
N ASN A 58 -5.29 -5.40 -0.35
CA ASN A 58 -6.50 -5.59 -1.16
C ASN A 58 -7.21 -6.91 -0.83
N LEU A 59 -6.46 -8.01 -0.60
CA LEU A 59 -7.02 -9.29 -0.20
C LEU A 59 -7.72 -9.19 1.15
N ASP A 60 -7.09 -8.56 2.13
CA ASP A 60 -7.67 -8.33 3.45
C ASP A 60 -8.98 -7.56 3.40
N TYR A 61 -9.01 -6.50 2.59
CA TYR A 61 -10.24 -5.72 2.39
C TYR A 61 -11.34 -6.58 1.77
N MET A 62 -11.07 -7.30 0.68
CA MET A 62 -12.06 -8.11 -0.01
C MET A 62 -12.60 -9.25 0.86
N MET A 63 -11.75 -9.85 1.69
CA MET A 63 -12.16 -10.89 2.64
C MET A 63 -12.97 -10.35 3.82
N SER A 64 -12.88 -9.06 4.11
CA SER A 64 -13.52 -8.44 5.26
C SER A 64 -14.88 -7.83 4.94
N VAL A 65 -15.21 -7.62 3.66
CA VAL A 65 -16.52 -7.11 3.25
C VAL A 65 -17.53 -8.25 3.18
N SER A 66 -18.66 -8.09 3.83
CA SER A 66 -19.72 -9.10 3.90
C SER A 66 -21.08 -8.60 3.45
N GLY A 67 -21.22 -7.32 3.15
CA GLY A 67 -22.46 -6.73 2.67
C GLY A 67 -22.32 -5.28 2.25
N ARG A 68 -23.41 -4.71 1.78
CA ARG A 68 -23.46 -3.33 1.25
C ARG A 68 -22.86 -2.30 2.22
N ASN A 69 -23.12 -2.44 3.51
CA ASN A 69 -22.68 -1.46 4.52
C ASN A 69 -21.16 -1.49 4.75
N ASP A 70 -20.48 -2.58 4.38
CA ASP A 70 -19.05 -2.74 4.60
C ASP A 70 -18.20 -2.12 3.48
N VAL A 71 -18.82 -1.84 2.30
CA VAL A 71 -18.11 -1.40 1.09
C VAL A 71 -17.25 -0.15 1.34
N TYR A 72 -17.77 0.82 2.08
CA TYR A 72 -17.06 2.04 2.46
C TYR A 72 -16.99 2.22 3.99
N GLY A 73 -17.02 1.11 4.71
CA GLY A 73 -16.98 1.06 6.17
C GLY A 73 -15.55 1.06 6.72
N ALA A 74 -15.42 0.48 7.92
CA ALA A 74 -14.15 0.44 8.66
C ALA A 74 -13.02 -0.27 7.87
N TRP A 75 -13.34 -1.33 7.13
CA TRP A 75 -12.35 -2.07 6.34
C TRP A 75 -11.84 -1.30 5.13
N TRP A 76 -12.68 -0.50 4.49
CA TRP A 76 -12.26 0.43 3.44
C TRP A 76 -11.36 1.53 4.00
N SER A 77 -11.73 2.12 5.14
CA SER A 77 -10.90 3.12 5.82
C SER A 77 -9.55 2.54 6.21
N ARG A 78 -9.54 1.32 6.76
CA ARG A 78 -8.30 0.61 7.10
C ARG A 78 -7.42 0.37 5.86
N ARG A 79 -8.00 -0.10 4.76
CA ARG A 79 -7.30 -0.27 3.49
C ARG A 79 -6.60 1.02 3.04
N ASN A 80 -7.28 2.15 3.13
CA ASN A 80 -6.71 3.43 2.73
C ASN A 80 -5.56 3.87 3.64
N ILE A 81 -5.65 3.67 4.95
CA ILE A 81 -4.56 3.91 5.89
C ILE A 81 -3.34 3.04 5.55
N ASP A 82 -3.54 1.76 5.34
CA ASP A 82 -2.46 0.82 5.01
C ASP A 82 -1.80 1.18 3.68
N LEU A 83 -2.58 1.54 2.65
CA LEU A 83 -2.05 2.02 1.37
C LEU A 83 -1.26 3.33 1.51
N GLN A 84 -1.66 4.24 2.41
CA GLN A 84 -0.92 5.48 2.66
C GLN A 84 0.48 5.23 3.27
N PHE A 85 0.69 4.13 3.97
CA PHE A 85 2.01 3.73 4.44
C PHE A 85 2.88 3.11 3.34
N VAL A 86 2.27 2.44 2.37
CA VAL A 86 2.98 1.71 1.32
C VAL A 86 3.32 2.58 0.13
N LEU A 87 2.41 3.49 -0.24
CA LEU A 87 2.54 4.34 -1.42
C LEU A 87 3.31 5.62 -1.11
N THR A 88 4.04 6.14 -2.09
CA THR A 88 4.57 7.50 -2.05
C THR A 88 3.43 8.51 -2.06
N ALA A 89 3.68 9.76 -1.68
CA ALA A 89 2.65 10.81 -1.73
C ALA A 89 2.09 11.00 -3.15
N TYR A 90 2.97 10.93 -4.16
CA TYR A 90 2.57 11.00 -5.57
C TYR A 90 1.69 9.83 -5.99
N GLN A 91 2.09 8.60 -5.67
CA GLN A 91 1.31 7.39 -5.96
C GLN A 91 -0.04 7.40 -5.23
N TYR A 92 -0.06 7.83 -3.94
CA TYR A 92 -1.29 7.89 -3.16
C TYR A 92 -2.27 8.94 -3.73
N ASN A 93 -1.81 10.12 -4.14
CA ASN A 93 -2.64 11.12 -4.78
C ASN A 93 -3.24 10.60 -6.10
N ARG A 94 -2.45 9.91 -6.92
CA ARG A 94 -2.96 9.25 -8.13
C ARG A 94 -3.99 8.16 -7.79
N TYR A 95 -3.71 7.32 -6.81
CA TYR A 95 -4.62 6.29 -6.33
C TYR A 95 -5.98 6.87 -5.92
N VAL A 96 -6.00 7.95 -5.14
CA VAL A 96 -7.25 8.62 -4.72
C VAL A 96 -8.00 9.21 -5.92
N GLY A 97 -7.30 9.73 -6.91
CA GLY A 97 -7.87 10.28 -8.14
C GLY A 97 -8.49 9.24 -9.08
N ILE A 98 -8.10 7.95 -8.96
CA ILE A 98 -8.61 6.86 -9.80
C ILE A 98 -9.75 6.16 -9.08
N SER A 99 -11.00 6.47 -9.48
CA SER A 99 -12.20 6.03 -8.76
C SER A 99 -12.31 4.51 -8.62
N TYR A 100 -11.96 3.75 -9.65
CA TYR A 100 -12.02 2.28 -9.63
C TYR A 100 -10.91 1.61 -8.79
N PHE A 101 -9.87 2.36 -8.38
CA PHE A 101 -8.89 1.93 -7.37
C PHE A 101 -9.30 2.34 -5.96
N TYR A 102 -9.73 3.60 -5.81
CA TYR A 102 -10.11 4.15 -4.50
C TYR A 102 -11.39 3.52 -3.96
N ARG A 103 -12.35 3.27 -4.86
CA ARG A 103 -13.63 2.61 -4.58
C ARG A 103 -13.77 1.34 -5.41
N PRO A 104 -13.03 0.27 -5.07
CA PRO A 104 -12.91 -0.90 -5.94
C PRO A 104 -14.18 -1.75 -6.02
N LEU A 105 -15.06 -1.63 -5.04
CA LEU A 105 -16.29 -2.44 -4.94
C LEU A 105 -17.54 -1.57 -4.96
N THR A 106 -18.58 -2.12 -5.56
CA THR A 106 -19.95 -1.63 -5.46
C THR A 106 -20.87 -2.83 -5.20
N TRP A 107 -21.93 -2.62 -4.41
CA TRP A 107 -22.97 -3.62 -4.18
C TRP A 107 -24.22 -3.25 -4.97
N HIS A 108 -24.65 -4.09 -5.90
CA HIS A 108 -25.82 -3.85 -6.72
C HIS A 108 -26.62 -5.14 -6.90
N ASN A 109 -27.95 -5.09 -6.66
CA ASN A 109 -28.88 -6.21 -6.85
C ASN A 109 -28.40 -7.55 -6.25
N GLY A 110 -27.87 -7.51 -5.01
CA GLY A 110 -27.43 -8.72 -4.33
C GLY A 110 -26.08 -9.29 -4.75
N SER A 111 -25.32 -8.57 -5.59
CA SER A 111 -24.05 -9.01 -6.15
C SER A 111 -22.96 -7.97 -6.00
N TRP A 112 -21.71 -8.45 -5.92
CA TRP A 112 -20.51 -7.62 -5.96
C TRP A 112 -20.19 -7.19 -7.40
N ILE A 113 -19.93 -5.89 -7.57
CA ILE A 113 -19.37 -5.31 -8.79
C ILE A 113 -17.97 -4.83 -8.48
N PHE A 114 -17.01 -5.30 -9.26
CA PHE A 114 -15.60 -4.90 -9.18
C PHE A 114 -15.37 -3.78 -10.19
N ASN A 115 -15.22 -2.55 -9.68
CA ASN A 115 -15.20 -1.34 -10.50
C ASN A 115 -13.98 -1.28 -11.43
N VAL A 116 -12.91 -1.98 -11.14
CA VAL A 116 -11.73 -2.10 -12.03
C VAL A 116 -12.10 -2.66 -13.41
N TYR A 117 -13.13 -3.49 -13.51
CA TYR A 117 -13.58 -4.06 -14.79
C TYR A 117 -14.35 -3.08 -15.68
N THR A 118 -14.77 -1.93 -15.15
CA THR A 118 -15.33 -0.86 -15.97
C THR A 118 -14.29 -0.19 -16.86
N HIS A 119 -13.02 -0.25 -16.44
CA HIS A 119 -11.88 0.30 -17.17
C HIS A 119 -11.09 -0.80 -17.90
N TYR A 120 -10.87 -1.92 -17.25
CA TYR A 120 -10.14 -3.07 -17.79
C TYR A 120 -11.09 -4.22 -18.12
N SER A 121 -11.54 -4.32 -19.36
CA SER A 121 -12.52 -5.33 -19.78
C SER A 121 -11.90 -6.74 -19.90
N ASN A 122 -10.61 -6.85 -20.22
CA ASN A 122 -9.93 -8.14 -20.33
C ASN A 122 -9.49 -8.66 -18.95
N LYS A 123 -10.31 -9.53 -18.38
CA LYS A 123 -10.12 -10.10 -17.04
C LYS A 123 -8.95 -11.09 -16.92
N SER A 124 -8.39 -11.52 -18.05
CA SER A 124 -7.27 -12.48 -18.09
C SER A 124 -5.92 -11.81 -18.35
N HIS A 125 -5.90 -10.51 -18.60
CA HIS A 125 -4.67 -9.80 -18.87
C HIS A 125 -4.02 -9.30 -17.57
N PHE A 126 -2.76 -9.65 -17.35
CA PHE A 126 -1.92 -9.21 -16.25
C PHE A 126 -0.65 -8.55 -16.79
N TYR A 127 -0.20 -7.49 -16.14
CA TYR A 127 1.02 -6.75 -16.46
C TYR A 127 2.23 -7.27 -15.68
N LYS A 128 1.97 -7.83 -14.48
CA LYS A 128 3.00 -8.36 -13.58
C LYS A 128 2.78 -9.85 -13.30
N GLY A 129 3.83 -10.53 -12.84
CA GLY A 129 3.71 -11.87 -12.27
C GLY A 129 2.97 -11.86 -10.93
N HIS A 130 2.82 -13.04 -10.32
CA HIS A 130 2.22 -13.11 -9.00
C HIS A 130 3.11 -12.44 -7.94
N PRO A 131 2.52 -11.70 -6.97
CA PRO A 131 3.26 -11.19 -5.82
C PRO A 131 3.75 -12.35 -4.94
N LYS A 132 4.81 -12.14 -4.15
CA LYS A 132 5.44 -13.18 -3.31
C LYS A 132 4.45 -13.86 -2.36
N GLY A 133 3.54 -13.06 -1.78
CA GLY A 133 2.51 -13.55 -0.88
C GLY A 133 1.38 -14.34 -1.54
N TYR A 134 1.30 -14.39 -2.87
CA TYR A 134 0.14 -14.96 -3.57
C TYR A 134 -0.22 -16.39 -3.18
N ALA A 135 0.77 -17.26 -3.01
CA ALA A 135 0.51 -18.67 -2.63
C ALA A 135 0.30 -18.84 -1.11
N SER A 136 0.99 -18.06 -0.29
CA SER A 136 1.13 -18.28 1.15
C SER A 136 0.25 -17.39 2.01
N TYR A 137 -0.03 -16.15 1.60
CA TYR A 137 -0.80 -15.20 2.40
C TYR A 137 -2.28 -15.57 2.44
N LYS A 138 -2.81 -15.68 3.65
CA LYS A 138 -4.20 -16.09 3.92
C LYS A 138 -5.06 -14.97 4.52
N GLY A 139 -4.53 -13.75 4.58
CA GLY A 139 -5.21 -12.60 5.14
C GLY A 139 -4.94 -12.37 6.62
N GLY A 140 -5.42 -11.23 7.13
CA GLY A 140 -5.43 -10.91 8.55
C GLY A 140 -4.48 -9.80 9.00
N ASN A 141 -3.71 -9.17 8.11
CA ASN A 141 -2.89 -8.03 8.47
C ASN A 141 -3.72 -6.81 8.85
N ASN A 142 -4.91 -6.65 8.26
CA ASN A 142 -5.85 -5.58 8.61
C ASN A 142 -6.41 -5.67 10.04
N LYS A 143 -6.29 -6.83 10.69
CA LYS A 143 -6.65 -7.05 12.12
C LYS A 143 -5.51 -6.73 13.08
N LYS A 144 -4.31 -6.47 12.56
CA LYS A 144 -3.15 -6.03 13.33
C LYS A 144 -3.23 -4.54 13.64
N SER A 145 -2.19 -3.99 14.25
CA SER A 145 -2.06 -2.55 14.49
C SER A 145 -2.27 -1.74 13.20
N ALA A 146 -2.90 -0.57 13.32
CA ALA A 146 -3.14 0.33 12.19
C ALA A 146 -1.85 0.85 11.52
N ASN A 147 -0.71 0.70 12.18
CA ASN A 147 0.61 1.06 11.65
C ASN A 147 1.44 -0.18 11.23
N HIS A 148 0.80 -1.33 10.98
CA HIS A 148 1.49 -2.56 10.57
C HIS A 148 2.43 -2.34 9.37
N TYR A 149 2.02 -1.53 8.41
CA TYR A 149 2.82 -1.19 7.23
C TYR A 149 3.68 0.08 7.39
N ALA A 150 3.76 0.69 8.58
CA ALA A 150 4.47 1.96 8.78
C ALA A 150 5.97 1.89 8.44
N SER A 151 6.59 0.73 8.62
CA SER A 151 8.01 0.50 8.25
C SER A 151 8.25 0.54 6.73
N MET A 152 7.21 0.39 5.92
CA MET A 152 7.28 0.45 4.46
C MET A 152 7.16 1.88 3.91
N LYS A 153 6.84 2.85 4.77
CA LYS A 153 6.67 4.24 4.35
C LYS A 153 7.92 4.73 3.61
N PRO A 154 7.78 5.17 2.34
CA PRO A 154 8.90 5.66 1.56
C PRO A 154 9.62 6.81 2.27
N LYS A 155 10.94 6.69 2.41
CA LYS A 155 11.78 7.76 2.98
C LYS A 155 12.00 8.81 1.89
N ASN A 156 11.46 10.00 2.11
CA ASN A 156 11.61 11.19 1.23
C ASN A 156 10.96 11.13 -0.16
N ASP A 157 9.73 11.60 -0.22
CA ASP A 157 9.12 12.07 -1.48
C ASP A 157 9.57 13.49 -1.87
N ARG A 158 10.86 13.79 -1.80
CA ARG A 158 11.39 14.99 -2.44
C ARG A 158 11.84 14.63 -3.84
N ASN A 159 11.04 15.07 -4.83
CA ASN A 159 11.25 15.04 -6.28
C ASN A 159 11.02 13.70 -6.99
N GLY A 160 9.84 13.55 -7.58
CA GLY A 160 9.68 12.78 -8.80
C GLY A 160 10.43 13.44 -9.95
N HIS A 161 11.62 12.98 -10.21
CA HIS A 161 12.41 12.89 -11.45
C HIS A 161 13.83 12.54 -11.05
N GLY A 162 14.19 11.29 -11.17
CA GLY A 162 15.55 10.79 -10.94
C GLY A 162 15.77 9.57 -11.82
N ASN A 163 16.24 9.86 -13.02
CA ASN A 163 16.85 8.96 -13.96
C ASN A 163 17.77 7.95 -13.28
N GLY A 164 17.54 6.66 -13.50
CA GLY A 164 18.41 5.60 -12.99
C GLY A 164 19.81 5.70 -13.58
N SER A 165 20.80 5.77 -12.72
CA SER A 165 22.16 5.45 -13.06
C SER A 165 22.75 4.49 -12.05
N THR A 166 23.01 3.30 -12.53
CA THR A 166 23.74 2.22 -11.86
C THR A 166 25.19 2.65 -11.67
N GLY A 167 25.63 2.89 -10.45
CA GLY A 167 27.03 3.11 -10.10
C GLY A 167 27.48 2.09 -9.07
N LYS A 168 28.19 1.07 -9.49
CA LYS A 168 29.01 0.21 -8.66
C LYS A 168 30.13 1.04 -8.05
N ASN A 169 30.29 1.05 -6.72
CA ASN A 169 31.55 1.43 -6.10
C ASN A 169 32.04 0.33 -5.18
N THR A 170 33.11 -0.27 -5.63
CA THR A 170 34.04 -1.14 -4.91
C THR A 170 34.80 -0.34 -3.87
N ALA A 171 34.98 -0.95 -2.72
CA ALA A 171 35.78 -0.47 -1.60
C ALA A 171 37.28 -0.45 -1.92
N SER A 172 37.99 0.51 -1.33
CA SER A 172 39.38 0.35 -0.87
C SER A 172 39.78 1.50 0.07
N THR A 173 40.17 1.18 1.27
CA THR A 173 40.93 1.95 2.28
C THR A 173 42.37 1.38 2.24
N PRO A 174 43.44 1.94 2.85
CA PRO A 174 43.67 3.18 3.57
C PRO A 174 45.07 3.84 3.32
N GLY A 175 45.31 4.97 3.98
CA GLY A 175 46.68 5.32 4.40
C GLY A 175 47.20 6.72 4.09
N GLY A 176 47.47 7.50 5.14
CA GLY A 176 48.73 8.23 5.27
C GLY A 176 48.74 9.77 5.13
N HIS A 177 48.81 10.41 6.30
CA HIS A 177 49.69 11.53 6.74
C HIS A 177 49.85 12.88 6.00
N HIS A 178 49.71 13.95 6.84
CA HIS A 178 50.48 15.24 6.90
C HIS A 178 50.38 16.20 5.69
N ASP A 179 50.32 17.52 5.77
CA ASP A 179 50.71 18.56 6.73
C ASP A 179 50.05 19.89 6.36
N ASN A 180 50.07 20.81 7.31
CA ASN A 180 49.77 22.23 7.28
C ASN A 180 50.26 22.99 6.04
N HIS A 181 49.47 23.96 5.56
CA HIS A 181 50.00 25.31 5.37
C HIS A 181 48.86 26.36 5.22
N ILE A 182 48.99 27.37 6.06
CA ILE A 182 48.34 28.67 6.09
C ILE A 182 48.82 29.48 4.94
N ALA A 183 47.95 30.15 4.19
CA ALA A 183 48.23 31.44 3.58
C ALA A 183 46.94 32.22 3.27
N GLN A 184 46.82 33.32 3.97
CA GLN A 184 45.96 34.46 3.61
C GLN A 184 46.43 35.05 2.25
N ASN A 185 45.53 35.55 1.44
CA ASN A 185 45.64 36.93 1.01
C ASN A 185 44.36 37.51 0.36
N ASN A 186 44.12 38.76 0.74
CA ASN A 186 43.20 39.73 0.22
C ASN A 186 43.47 40.05 -1.26
N SER A 187 42.43 40.39 -2.02
CA SER A 187 42.39 41.71 -2.70
C SER A 187 41.09 41.96 -3.42
N ARG A 188 40.55 43.03 -3.08
CA ARG A 188 39.65 44.00 -3.72
C ARG A 188 39.79 44.06 -5.23
N GLY A 189 38.67 44.28 -5.93
CA GLY A 189 38.62 44.74 -7.29
C GLY A 189 37.22 45.21 -7.67
N ASN A 190 37.01 46.49 -7.52
CA ASN A 190 35.86 47.32 -7.90
C ASN A 190 35.82 47.48 -9.43
N GLY A 191 34.66 47.57 -10.06
CA GLY A 191 34.57 47.90 -11.48
C GLY A 191 33.12 48.05 -11.97
N SER A 192 32.65 49.24 -11.88
CA SER A 192 31.41 49.79 -12.48
C SER A 192 31.53 49.95 -14.02
N GLY A 193 30.34 50.02 -14.67
CA GLY A 193 30.16 50.62 -16.02
C GLY A 193 29.12 49.85 -16.82
N HIS A 194 28.02 50.25 -17.08
CA HIS A 194 27.37 51.41 -17.65
C HIS A 194 26.90 51.13 -19.10
N PHE A 195 25.63 51.34 -19.34
CA PHE A 195 24.89 51.79 -20.56
C PHE A 195 24.77 50.91 -21.83
N GLY A 196 23.54 50.88 -22.34
CA GLY A 196 23.26 51.07 -23.77
C GLY A 196 21.94 50.50 -24.28
N ARG A 197 20.97 51.34 -24.40
CA ARG A 197 19.74 51.24 -25.20
C ARG A 197 20.01 50.81 -26.66
N ARG A 198 19.16 49.95 -27.19
CA ARG A 198 18.20 50.29 -28.27
C ARG A 198 17.25 49.11 -28.48
#